data_2ef4b8ec7236af22099aa53cb48144f6
#
_entry.id   2ef4b8ec7236af22099aa53cb48144f6
#
_cell.length_a   1.000
_cell.length_b   1.000
_cell.length_c   1.000
_cell.angle_alpha   90.00
_cell.angle_beta   90.00
_cell.angle_gamma   90.00
#
_symmetry.space_group_name_H-M   'P 1'
#
loop_
_entity.id
_entity.type
_entity.pdbx_description
1 polymer ?
#
loop_
_entity_poly.entity_id
_entity_poly.type
_entity_poly.pdbx_seq_one_letter_code
_entity_poly.pdbx_strand_id
1 'polypeptide(L)'
;MHITIATIHASAPEPRRGQLRCPVCRNEHVAPIALDSISLAGQRGAMCVDRDGVRLDPTAPPVEGGSAIGITFRCRDGHLFVLRLRSIYESTTAETIVLPFPLTAQDPERN
;
A
#
# COMPACT_ATOMS: atom_id res chain seq x y z
N MET A 1 0.58 11.91 -5.96
CA MET A 1 -0.53 12.32 -5.13
C MET A 1 -0.33 11.88 -3.70
N HIS A 2 -0.53 12.78 -2.77
CA HIS A 2 -0.39 12.44 -1.37
C HIS A 2 -1.74 12.23 -0.76
N ILE A 3 -1.84 11.17 0.00
CA ILE A 3 -3.01 10.97 0.83
C ILE A 3 -2.57 11.17 2.25
N THR A 4 -3.23 12.10 2.91
CA THR A 4 -2.96 12.29 4.32
C THR A 4 -3.78 11.29 5.09
N ILE A 5 -3.12 10.26 5.56
CA ILE A 5 -3.77 9.33 6.43
C ILE A 5 -3.76 9.95 7.80
N ALA A 6 -4.83 9.76 8.51
CA ALA A 6 -4.97 10.34 9.82
C ALA A 6 -3.70 10.17 10.63
N THR A 7 -3.12 11.27 11.00
CA THR A 7 -1.94 11.25 11.82
C THR A 7 -2.42 11.33 13.25
N ILE A 8 -2.00 10.36 14.03
CA ILE A 8 -2.38 10.35 15.43
C ILE A 8 -1.27 10.98 16.22
N HIS A 9 -1.60 12.08 16.84
CA HIS A 9 -0.64 12.76 17.71
C HIS A 9 -0.95 12.37 19.14
N ALA A 10 0.08 12.04 19.87
CA ALA A 10 -0.11 11.61 21.25
C ALA A 10 -0.80 12.67 22.08
N SER A 11 -0.61 13.94 21.73
CA SER A 11 -1.20 15.02 22.48
C SER A 11 -2.63 15.33 22.06
N ALA A 12 -3.14 14.67 21.04
CA ALA A 12 -4.49 14.98 20.56
C ALA A 12 -5.51 14.43 21.53
N PRO A 13 -6.52 15.20 21.91
CA PRO A 13 -7.54 14.71 22.84
C PRO A 13 -8.40 13.62 22.24
N GLU A 14 -8.50 13.57 20.91
CA GLU A 14 -9.28 12.55 20.24
C GLU A 14 -8.55 12.11 19.01
N PRO A 15 -8.66 10.83 18.66
CA PRO A 15 -8.03 10.37 17.42
C PRO A 15 -8.69 11.05 16.23
N ARG A 16 -7.87 11.47 15.31
CA ARG A 16 -8.39 12.01 14.06
C ARG A 16 -8.69 10.85 13.16
N ARG A 17 -9.75 10.99 12.42
CA ARG A 17 -10.12 9.96 11.47
C ARG A 17 -9.98 10.51 10.08
N GLY A 18 -9.24 9.81 9.27
CA GLY A 18 -9.19 10.07 7.86
C GLY A 18 -9.84 8.91 7.16
N GLN A 19 -10.63 9.19 6.16
CA GLN A 19 -11.23 8.15 5.38
C GLN A 19 -10.52 8.05 4.06
N LEU A 20 -10.00 6.87 3.77
CA LEU A 20 -9.31 6.63 2.52
C LEU A 20 -10.34 6.51 1.41
N ARG A 21 -10.11 7.19 0.31
CA ARG A 21 -11.00 7.16 -0.84
C ARG A 21 -10.21 6.79 -2.07
N CYS A 22 -10.89 6.21 -3.04
CA CYS A 22 -10.25 5.90 -4.30
C CYS A 22 -9.77 7.18 -4.96
N PRO A 23 -8.50 7.26 -5.36
CA PRO A 23 -7.99 8.48 -5.98
C PRO A 23 -8.55 8.73 -7.37
N VAL A 24 -9.17 7.73 -7.98
CA VAL A 24 -9.74 7.87 -9.31
C VAL A 24 -11.17 8.36 -9.25
N CYS A 25 -12.03 7.71 -8.46
CA CYS A 25 -13.46 8.02 -8.45
C CYS A 25 -13.96 8.55 -7.13
N ARG A 26 -13.09 8.65 -6.13
CA ARG A 26 -13.41 9.18 -4.81
C ARG A 26 -14.40 8.35 -4.02
N ASN A 27 -14.64 7.13 -4.48
CA ASN A 27 -15.53 6.23 -3.75
C ASN A 27 -14.92 5.93 -2.39
N GLU A 28 -15.75 5.97 -1.36
CA GLU A 28 -15.26 5.69 -0.02
C GLU A 28 -15.26 4.21 0.31
N HIS A 29 -15.81 3.38 -0.56
CA HIS A 29 -15.82 1.94 -0.34
C HIS A 29 -14.58 1.32 -0.98
N VAL A 30 -13.51 1.31 -0.22
CA VAL A 30 -12.25 0.72 -0.65
C VAL A 30 -11.86 -0.31 0.39
N ALA A 31 -11.22 -1.36 -0.06
CA ALA A 31 -10.79 -2.43 0.81
C ALA A 31 -9.41 -2.90 0.44
N PRO A 32 -8.58 -3.24 1.42
CA PRO A 32 -7.25 -3.75 1.12
C PRO A 32 -7.36 -5.18 0.61
N ILE A 33 -6.58 -5.49 -0.42
CA ILE A 33 -6.58 -6.82 -1.00
C ILE A 33 -5.22 -7.47 -0.96
N ALA A 34 -4.16 -6.71 -0.73
CA ALA A 34 -2.83 -7.27 -0.65
C ALA A 34 -1.91 -6.31 0.11
N LEU A 35 -0.86 -6.86 0.68
CA LEU A 35 0.14 -6.08 1.38
C LEU A 35 1.50 -6.64 1.03
N ASP A 36 2.47 -5.79 0.76
CA ASP A 36 3.83 -6.26 0.56
C ASP A 36 4.78 -5.35 1.33
N SER A 37 5.93 -5.90 1.67
CA SER A 37 6.96 -5.14 2.35
C SER A 37 8.33 -5.58 1.87
N ILE A 38 9.26 -4.64 1.85
CA ILE A 38 10.62 -4.89 1.44
C ILE A 38 11.54 -4.22 2.45
N SER A 39 12.54 -4.95 2.91
CA SER A 39 13.55 -4.45 3.85
C SER A 39 12.96 -3.92 5.15
N LEU A 40 11.89 -4.54 5.61
CA LEU A 40 11.24 -4.06 6.82
C LEU A 40 12.22 -4.13 7.99
N ALA A 41 12.28 -3.07 8.77
CA ALA A 41 13.20 -2.94 9.90
C ALA A 41 14.66 -3.12 9.49
N GLY A 42 14.98 -2.75 8.25
CA GLY A 42 16.36 -2.84 7.78
C GLY A 42 16.81 -4.23 7.45
N GLN A 43 15.93 -5.23 7.53
CA GLN A 43 16.29 -6.59 7.23
C GLN A 43 16.14 -6.84 5.74
N ARG A 44 17.00 -7.72 5.22
CA ARG A 44 16.88 -8.10 3.82
C ARG A 44 15.66 -8.98 3.65
N GLY A 45 14.99 -8.85 2.53
CA GLY A 45 13.90 -9.73 2.21
C GLY A 45 12.62 -8.99 1.90
N ALA A 46 11.66 -9.73 1.39
CA ALA A 46 10.36 -9.21 1.03
C ALA A 46 9.28 -10.15 1.53
N MET A 47 8.11 -9.60 1.80
CA MET A 47 6.95 -10.36 2.22
C MET A 47 5.75 -9.87 1.45
N CYS A 48 4.91 -10.80 1.03
CA CYS A 48 3.67 -10.47 0.36
C CYS A 48 2.55 -11.24 1.01
N VAL A 49 1.46 -10.56 1.32
CA VAL A 49 0.29 -11.16 1.95
C VAL A 49 -0.91 -10.85 1.08
N ASP A 50 -1.65 -11.88 0.70
CA ASP A 50 -2.91 -11.69 -0.01
C ASP A 50 -3.85 -12.82 0.39
N ARG A 51 -4.95 -12.94 -0.32
CA ARG A 51 -5.95 -13.95 0.03
C ARG A 51 -5.42 -15.37 -0.07
N ASP A 52 -4.33 -15.58 -0.81
CA ASP A 52 -3.77 -16.92 -0.96
C ASP A 52 -2.73 -17.24 0.11
N GLY A 53 -2.42 -16.30 0.97
CA GLY A 53 -1.52 -16.56 2.08
C GLY A 53 -0.34 -15.61 2.12
N VAL A 54 0.69 -16.04 2.80
CA VAL A 54 1.90 -15.24 3.00
C VAL A 54 3.02 -15.88 2.20
N ARG A 55 3.71 -15.04 1.44
CA ARG A 55 4.88 -15.49 0.69
C ARG A 55 6.07 -14.68 1.13
N LEU A 56 7.18 -15.34 1.35
CA LEU A 56 8.40 -14.70 1.79
C LEU A 56 9.50 -14.92 0.77
N ASP A 57 10.26 -13.87 0.52
CA ASP A 57 11.43 -13.98 -0.35
C ASP A 57 12.62 -13.41 0.41
N PRO A 58 13.35 -14.26 1.13
CA PRO A 58 14.46 -13.77 1.96
C PRO A 58 15.64 -13.26 1.14
N THR A 59 15.65 -13.52 -0.17
CA THR A 59 16.75 -13.08 -1.00
C THR A 59 16.45 -11.80 -1.77
N ALA A 60 15.26 -11.22 -1.58
CA ALA A 60 14.92 -10.00 -2.29
C ALA A 60 15.92 -8.90 -1.92
N PRO A 61 16.36 -8.12 -2.90
CA PRO A 61 17.32 -7.06 -2.61
C PRO A 61 16.68 -5.99 -1.74
N PRO A 62 17.46 -5.37 -0.88
CA PRO A 62 16.91 -4.34 -0.01
C PRO A 62 16.59 -3.08 -0.79
N VAL A 63 15.66 -2.30 -0.29
CA VAL A 63 15.44 -0.96 -0.79
C VAL A 63 16.62 -0.13 -0.34
N GLU A 64 17.22 0.57 -1.28
CA GLU A 64 18.40 1.36 -0.97
C GLU A 64 18.07 2.39 0.10
N GLY A 65 18.78 2.30 1.19
CA GLY A 65 18.65 3.27 2.26
C GLY A 65 17.42 3.15 3.12
N GLY A 66 16.60 2.11 2.95
CA GLY A 66 15.39 2.10 3.75
C GLY A 66 14.51 0.89 3.57
N SER A 67 13.23 1.10 3.77
CA SER A 67 12.22 0.05 3.67
C SER A 67 10.98 0.61 2.99
N ALA A 68 10.14 -0.29 2.52
CA ALA A 68 8.90 0.09 1.85
C ALA A 68 7.80 -0.89 2.23
N ILE A 69 6.60 -0.37 2.42
CA ILE A 69 5.41 -1.17 2.65
C ILE A 69 4.36 -0.68 1.69
N GLY A 70 3.73 -1.60 0.96
CA GLY A 70 2.67 -1.25 0.04
C GLY A 70 1.40 -1.99 0.40
N ILE A 71 0.29 -1.29 0.36
CA ILE A 71 -1.01 -1.90 0.57
C ILE A 71 -1.82 -1.62 -0.67
N THR A 72 -2.26 -2.70 -1.33
CA THR A 72 -3.07 -2.58 -2.54
C THR A 72 -4.53 -2.57 -2.14
N PHE A 73 -5.24 -1.57 -2.62
CA PHE A 73 -6.66 -1.42 -2.37
C PHE A 73 -7.45 -1.54 -3.65
N ARG A 74 -8.67 -1.99 -3.52
CA ARG A 74 -9.61 -2.01 -4.62
C ARG A 74 -10.87 -1.27 -4.19
N CYS A 75 -11.37 -0.38 -5.02
CA CYS A 75 -12.62 0.31 -4.73
C CYS A 75 -13.79 -0.50 -5.29
N ARG A 76 -14.99 -0.11 -4.89
CA ARG A 76 -16.20 -0.80 -5.34
C ARG A 76 -16.32 -0.80 -6.85
N ASP A 77 -15.82 0.23 -7.52
CA ASP A 77 -15.91 0.33 -8.96
C ASP A 77 -14.80 -0.42 -9.68
N GLY A 78 -13.92 -1.07 -8.95
CA GLY A 78 -12.88 -1.90 -9.56
C GLY A 78 -11.53 -1.24 -9.75
N HIS A 79 -11.39 0.01 -9.37
CA HIS A 79 -10.08 0.66 -9.50
C HIS A 79 -9.12 0.10 -8.47
N LEU A 80 -7.86 -0.04 -8.87
CA LEU A 80 -6.81 -0.54 -8.00
C LEU A 80 -5.80 0.57 -7.76
N PHE A 81 -5.37 0.69 -6.53
CA PHE A 81 -4.32 1.66 -6.20
C PHE A 81 -3.52 1.12 -5.02
N VAL A 82 -2.29 1.60 -4.91
CA VAL A 82 -1.38 1.19 -3.85
C VAL A 82 -1.10 2.40 -2.98
N LEU A 83 -1.25 2.23 -1.70
CA LEU A 83 -0.76 3.20 -0.74
C LEU A 83 0.60 2.71 -0.30
N ARG A 84 1.63 3.49 -0.57
CA ARG A 84 2.99 3.07 -0.28
C ARG A 84 3.62 3.96 0.76
N LEU A 85 4.16 3.34 1.80
CA LEU A 85 4.95 4.00 2.81
C LEU A 85 6.40 3.65 2.55
N ARG A 86 7.22 4.66 2.42
CA ARG A 86 8.61 4.46 2.12
C ARG A 86 9.43 5.20 3.14
N SER A 87 10.31 4.47 3.81
CA SER A 87 11.18 5.05 4.82
C SER A 87 12.61 5.05 4.35
N ILE A 88 13.22 6.22 4.31
CA ILE A 88 14.62 6.37 3.93
C ILE A 88 15.24 7.27 4.97
N TYR A 89 16.28 6.78 5.64
CA TYR A 89 17.00 7.55 6.65
C TYR A 89 16.05 8.18 7.67
N GLU A 90 15.16 7.37 8.21
CA GLU A 90 14.24 7.80 9.26
C GLU A 90 13.17 8.80 8.81
N SER A 91 13.07 9.03 7.52
CA SER A 91 12.03 9.89 6.98
C SER A 91 11.06 9.00 6.21
N THR A 92 9.80 9.07 6.55
CA THR A 92 8.79 8.24 5.92
C THR A 92 7.84 9.09 5.10
N THR A 93 7.66 8.70 3.85
CA THR A 93 6.72 9.36 2.97
C THR A 93 5.61 8.39 2.62
N ALA A 94 4.43 8.93 2.36
CA ALA A 94 3.30 8.15 1.92
C ALA A 94 2.89 8.65 0.55
N GLU A 95 2.65 7.72 -0.37
CA GLU A 95 2.22 8.10 -1.70
C GLU A 95 1.20 7.12 -2.21
N THR A 96 0.38 7.57 -3.13
CA THR A 96 -0.63 6.73 -3.75
C THR A 96 -0.25 6.51 -5.20
N ILE A 97 -0.28 5.26 -5.62
CA ILE A 97 0.04 4.90 -6.98
C ILE A 97 -1.19 4.25 -7.58
N VAL A 98 -1.73 4.85 -8.64
CA VAL A 98 -2.88 4.30 -9.31
C VAL A 98 -2.39 3.25 -10.29
N LEU A 99 -2.94 2.05 -10.21
CA LEU A 99 -2.56 0.98 -11.11
C LEU A 99 -3.38 1.09 -12.40
N PRO A 100 -2.83 0.65 -13.51
CA PRO A 100 -3.56 0.71 -14.77
C PRO A 100 -4.83 -0.11 -14.70
N PHE A 101 -5.90 0.45 -15.21
CA PHE A 101 -7.17 -0.24 -15.26
C PHE A 101 -7.50 -0.48 -16.72
N PRO A 102 -7.91 -1.66 -17.08
CA PRO A 102 -8.19 -2.79 -16.21
C PRO A 102 -7.00 -3.74 -16.16
N LEU A 103 -6.29 -3.66 -15.08
CA LEU A 103 -5.16 -4.55 -14.89
C LEU A 103 -5.62 -5.99 -14.91
N THR A 104 -6.78 -6.23 -14.33
CA THR A 104 -7.28 -7.57 -14.25
C THR A 104 -7.72 -8.11 -15.59
N ALA A 105 -8.00 -7.26 -16.51
CA ALA A 105 -8.44 -7.77 -17.80
C ALA A 105 -7.31 -8.41 -18.54
N GLN A 106 -6.11 -8.18 -18.10
CA GLN A 106 -5.01 -8.77 -18.73
C GLN A 106 -4.79 -10.15 -18.39
N ASP A 107 -5.46 -10.57 -17.41
CA ASP A 107 -5.41 -11.85 -17.16
C ASP A 107 -6.30 -12.57 -17.93
N PRO A 108 -6.19 -12.56 -18.81
CA PRO A 108 -7.21 -12.96 -19.62
C PRO A 108 -7.32 -14.38 -19.66
N GLU A 109 -6.80 -13.85 -19.04
CA GLU A 109 -7.00 -14.33 -18.89
C GLU A 109 -7.58 -14.52 -18.46
N ARG A 110 -7.57 -14.17 -18.18
CA ARG A 110 -8.16 -13.96 -17.72
C ARG A 110 -9.01 -14.28 -18.06
N ASN A 111 -8.68 -14.48 -18.30
CA ASN A 111 -9.25 -14.55 -18.58
C ASN A 111 -9.60 -14.97 -18.53
#